data_2df8e39a3af94649b041e9d98dc4740e
#
_entry.id   2df8e39a3af94649b041e9d98dc4740e
#
_cell.length_a   1.000
_cell.length_b   1.000
_cell.length_c   1.000
_cell.angle_alpha   90.00
_cell.angle_beta   90.00
_cell.angle_gamma   90.00
#
_symmetry.space_group_name_H-M   'P 1'
#
loop_
_entity.id
_entity.type
_entity.pdbx_description
1 polymer ?
#
loop_
_entity_poly.entity_id
_entity_poly.type
_entity_poly.pdbx_seq_one_letter_code
_entity_poly.pdbx_strand_id
1 'polypeptide(L)'
;MFPLATKGEFLAFLEKEGLRIDSLIEGAVEVAEEVHAGVVREDKKSSFLETHTWPVAMDVIRHYHAANRSITGVEVASAILHDVMEDDERILDLSAAKSYGFDAYLAYRFGSRVNEIANGLKIRPLDNFAGRTEADRRTARFSDYCDILVGAEYDVKAIKLADRFNNMNFIKTVPDHDKIRRYMRESEDFYLAYPMLSPKMPEFYKKIRQVYEDLQSLKQVVAI
;
A
#
# COMPACT_ATOMS: atom_id res chain seq x y z
N MET A 1 -8.09 17.88 -3.42
CA MET A 1 -9.10 16.78 -3.38
C MET A 1 -8.33 15.48 -3.31
N PHE A 2 -8.69 14.59 -2.38
CA PHE A 2 -8.07 13.26 -2.27
C PHE A 2 -8.42 12.43 -3.53
N PRO A 3 -7.47 11.67 -4.13
CA PRO A 3 -7.77 10.85 -5.30
C PRO A 3 -8.77 9.75 -4.92
N LEU A 4 -9.90 9.76 -5.59
CA LEU A 4 -10.96 8.78 -5.50
C LEU A 4 -11.06 8.10 -6.86
N ALA A 5 -11.15 6.78 -6.88
CA ALA A 5 -11.38 6.02 -8.10
C ALA A 5 -12.38 4.89 -7.84
N THR A 6 -13.51 4.94 -8.49
CA THR A 6 -14.42 3.79 -8.56
C THR A 6 -13.76 2.63 -9.32
N LYS A 7 -14.29 1.42 -9.17
CA LYS A 7 -13.84 0.25 -9.95
C LYS A 7 -13.88 0.54 -11.47
N GLY A 8 -14.97 1.18 -11.94
CA GLY A 8 -15.11 1.50 -13.38
C GLY A 8 -14.04 2.48 -13.86
N GLU A 9 -13.72 3.51 -13.07
CA GLU A 9 -12.64 4.45 -13.38
C GLU A 9 -11.27 3.79 -13.35
N PHE A 10 -11.04 2.85 -12.42
CA PHE A 10 -9.81 2.07 -12.36
C PHE A 10 -9.64 1.19 -13.61
N LEU A 11 -10.68 0.44 -14.01
CA LEU A 11 -10.62 -0.41 -15.21
C LEU A 11 -10.42 0.42 -16.47
N ALA A 12 -11.14 1.54 -16.62
CA ALA A 12 -10.95 2.46 -17.75
C ALA A 12 -9.53 3.07 -17.76
N PHE A 13 -8.93 3.30 -16.58
CA PHE A 13 -7.55 3.73 -16.48
C PHE A 13 -6.57 2.66 -16.98
N LEU A 14 -6.75 1.38 -16.62
CA LEU A 14 -5.91 0.29 -17.13
C LEU A 14 -5.90 0.25 -18.66
N GLU A 15 -7.09 0.32 -19.27
CA GLU A 15 -7.23 0.34 -20.75
C GLU A 15 -6.52 1.54 -21.37
N LYS A 16 -6.68 2.74 -20.77
CA LYS A 16 -6.01 3.96 -21.23
C LYS A 16 -4.49 3.86 -21.17
N GLU A 17 -3.95 3.20 -20.13
CA GLU A 17 -2.51 2.96 -19.98
C GLU A 17 -2.00 1.80 -20.85
N GLY A 18 -2.86 1.19 -21.69
CA GLY A 18 -2.51 0.10 -22.59
C GLY A 18 -2.36 -1.26 -21.90
N LEU A 19 -2.87 -1.39 -20.68
CA LEU A 19 -2.83 -2.64 -19.93
C LEU A 19 -4.07 -3.48 -20.26
N ARG A 20 -3.83 -4.71 -20.72
CA ARG A 20 -4.91 -5.66 -20.95
C ARG A 20 -5.44 -6.18 -19.61
N ILE A 21 -6.74 -6.07 -19.43
CA ILE A 21 -7.44 -6.70 -18.32
C ILE A 21 -7.58 -8.19 -18.65
N ASP A 22 -6.68 -8.98 -18.07
CA ASP A 22 -6.65 -10.44 -18.22
C ASP A 22 -7.19 -11.13 -16.94
N SER A 23 -7.25 -12.45 -16.96
CA SER A 23 -7.75 -13.24 -15.83
C SER A 23 -6.97 -13.03 -14.54
N LEU A 24 -5.71 -12.60 -14.62
CA LEU A 24 -4.88 -12.29 -13.43
C LEU A 24 -5.38 -11.01 -12.76
N ILE A 25 -5.56 -9.93 -13.52
CA ILE A 25 -6.08 -8.65 -13.02
C ILE A 25 -7.54 -8.80 -12.57
N GLU A 26 -8.39 -9.47 -13.36
CA GLU A 26 -9.78 -9.74 -12.98
C GLU A 26 -9.87 -10.48 -11.64
N GLY A 27 -9.09 -11.56 -11.49
CA GLY A 27 -9.04 -12.32 -10.25
C GLY A 27 -8.53 -11.52 -9.06
N ALA A 28 -7.55 -10.62 -9.24
CA ALA A 28 -7.07 -9.74 -8.18
C ALA A 28 -8.15 -8.73 -7.75
N VAL A 29 -8.88 -8.16 -8.72
CA VAL A 29 -10.02 -7.28 -8.45
C VAL A 29 -11.11 -8.00 -7.66
N GLU A 30 -11.48 -9.23 -8.07
CA GLU A 30 -12.49 -10.04 -7.35
C GLU A 30 -12.08 -10.30 -5.90
N VAL A 31 -10.84 -10.72 -5.65
CA VAL A 31 -10.35 -11.00 -4.29
C VAL A 31 -10.31 -9.74 -3.45
N ALA A 32 -9.82 -8.62 -3.99
CA ALA A 32 -9.81 -7.36 -3.27
C ALA A 32 -11.23 -6.89 -2.90
N GLU A 33 -12.19 -7.02 -3.82
CA GLU A 33 -13.60 -6.71 -3.55
C GLU A 33 -14.18 -7.64 -2.47
N GLU A 34 -13.88 -8.93 -2.49
CA GLU A 34 -14.37 -9.89 -1.52
C GLU A 34 -13.83 -9.62 -0.12
N VAL A 35 -12.52 -9.39 -0.01
CA VAL A 35 -11.83 -9.14 1.27
C VAL A 35 -12.20 -7.77 1.86
N HIS A 36 -12.28 -6.75 1.01
CA HIS A 36 -12.54 -5.38 1.48
C HIS A 36 -14.00 -4.93 1.32
N ALA A 37 -14.94 -5.86 1.10
CA ALA A 37 -16.37 -5.54 1.02
C ALA A 37 -16.85 -4.81 2.29
N GLY A 38 -17.37 -3.59 2.10
CA GLY A 38 -17.89 -2.76 3.20
C GLY A 38 -16.81 -2.20 4.15
N VAL A 39 -15.53 -2.42 3.88
CA VAL A 39 -14.44 -1.79 4.64
C VAL A 39 -14.41 -0.31 4.35
N VAL A 40 -14.40 0.49 5.42
CA VAL A 40 -14.25 1.95 5.33
C VAL A 40 -12.96 2.39 5.98
N ARG A 41 -12.46 3.54 5.53
CA ARG A 41 -11.26 4.17 6.09
C ARG A 41 -11.53 4.77 7.49
N GLU A 42 -10.52 5.37 8.08
CA GLU A 42 -10.53 5.98 9.41
C GLU A 42 -11.60 7.06 9.60
N ASP A 43 -12.04 7.69 8.50
CA ASP A 43 -13.14 8.66 8.51
C ASP A 43 -14.53 8.02 8.67
N LYS A 44 -14.58 6.67 8.72
CA LYS A 44 -15.77 5.83 8.89
C LYS A 44 -16.84 5.96 7.79
N LYS A 45 -16.46 6.49 6.63
CA LYS A 45 -17.38 6.69 5.49
C LYS A 45 -16.77 6.39 4.12
N SER A 46 -15.49 6.67 3.93
CA SER A 46 -14.83 6.50 2.64
C SER A 46 -14.53 5.03 2.38
N SER A 47 -14.95 4.51 1.21
CA SER A 47 -14.65 3.15 0.78
C SER A 47 -13.15 2.92 0.73
N PHE A 48 -12.68 1.81 1.33
CA PHE A 48 -11.28 1.42 1.30
C PHE A 48 -10.80 1.16 -0.13
N LEU A 49 -11.58 0.42 -0.91
CA LEU A 49 -11.25 0.13 -2.30
C LEU A 49 -11.07 1.40 -3.12
N GLU A 50 -12.03 2.34 -3.04
CA GLU A 50 -12.06 3.53 -3.89
C GLU A 50 -11.04 4.59 -3.47
N THR A 51 -10.69 4.65 -2.20
CA THR A 51 -9.78 5.67 -1.67
C THR A 51 -8.37 5.13 -1.41
N HIS A 52 -8.17 3.80 -1.48
CA HIS A 52 -6.87 3.20 -1.22
C HIS A 52 -6.47 2.19 -2.30
N THR A 53 -7.16 1.06 -2.41
CA THR A 53 -6.71 -0.04 -3.27
C THR A 53 -6.52 0.39 -4.73
N TRP A 54 -7.56 0.97 -5.34
CA TRP A 54 -7.45 1.40 -6.73
C TRP A 54 -6.47 2.56 -6.93
N PRO A 55 -6.49 3.64 -6.11
CA PRO A 55 -5.50 4.71 -6.21
C PRO A 55 -4.04 4.24 -6.04
N VAL A 56 -3.75 3.31 -5.14
CA VAL A 56 -2.41 2.74 -4.97
C VAL A 56 -1.95 2.01 -6.23
N ALA A 57 -2.80 1.13 -6.79
CA ALA A 57 -2.49 0.42 -8.04
C ALA A 57 -2.26 1.41 -9.20
N MET A 58 -3.10 2.45 -9.34
CA MET A 58 -2.92 3.50 -10.34
C MET A 58 -1.61 4.26 -10.16
N ASP A 59 -1.19 4.56 -8.93
CA ASP A 59 0.07 5.26 -8.66
C ASP A 59 1.29 4.38 -8.96
N VAL A 60 1.21 3.07 -8.73
CA VAL A 60 2.26 2.11 -9.15
C VAL A 60 2.40 2.13 -10.68
N ILE A 61 1.31 2.04 -11.43
CA ILE A 61 1.32 2.05 -12.89
C ILE A 61 1.95 3.34 -13.43
N ARG A 62 1.50 4.50 -12.93
CA ARG A 62 2.07 5.80 -13.30
C ARG A 62 3.57 5.89 -13.00
N HIS A 63 3.99 5.31 -11.87
CA HIS A 63 5.41 5.29 -11.49
C HIS A 63 6.25 4.45 -12.47
N TYR A 64 5.77 3.27 -12.86
CA TYR A 64 6.47 2.44 -13.83
C TYR A 64 6.65 3.16 -15.17
N HIS A 65 5.59 3.79 -15.68
CA HIS A 65 5.64 4.57 -16.92
C HIS A 65 6.61 5.76 -16.80
N ALA A 66 6.55 6.52 -15.70
CA ALA A 66 7.45 7.64 -15.46
C ALA A 66 8.92 7.22 -15.33
N ALA A 67 9.17 6.00 -14.86
CA ALA A 67 10.50 5.40 -14.75
C ALA A 67 10.96 4.70 -16.05
N ASN A 68 10.18 4.76 -17.14
CA ASN A 68 10.40 4.02 -18.39
C ASN A 68 10.61 2.50 -18.15
N ARG A 69 9.85 1.92 -17.22
CA ARG A 69 9.87 0.49 -16.92
C ARG A 69 8.61 -0.17 -17.48
N SER A 70 8.79 -1.38 -17.98
CA SER A 70 7.65 -2.22 -18.36
C SER A 70 6.87 -2.63 -17.11
N ILE A 71 5.56 -2.61 -17.21
CA ILE A 71 4.63 -3.13 -16.21
C ILE A 71 3.74 -4.19 -16.84
N THR A 72 3.44 -5.23 -16.10
CA THR A 72 2.61 -6.35 -16.54
C THR A 72 1.43 -6.57 -15.59
N GLY A 73 0.56 -7.53 -15.91
CA GLY A 73 -0.52 -7.92 -15.00
C GLY A 73 -0.04 -8.38 -13.62
N VAL A 74 1.22 -8.85 -13.51
CA VAL A 74 1.79 -9.31 -12.24
C VAL A 74 1.95 -8.15 -11.26
N GLU A 75 2.58 -7.06 -11.66
CA GLU A 75 2.80 -5.89 -10.80
C GLU A 75 1.46 -5.21 -10.47
N VAL A 76 0.54 -5.17 -11.44
CA VAL A 76 -0.81 -4.61 -11.23
C VAL A 76 -1.60 -5.45 -10.23
N ALA A 77 -1.65 -6.78 -10.41
CA ALA A 77 -2.33 -7.68 -9.48
C ALA A 77 -1.72 -7.61 -8.07
N SER A 78 -0.38 -7.58 -7.97
CA SER A 78 0.32 -7.43 -6.69
C SER A 78 -0.02 -6.11 -5.99
N ALA A 79 -0.15 -5.01 -6.75
CA ALA A 79 -0.55 -3.72 -6.20
C ALA A 79 -2.01 -3.71 -5.74
N ILE A 80 -2.92 -4.40 -6.44
CA ILE A 80 -4.31 -4.58 -6.02
C ILE A 80 -4.41 -5.39 -4.72
N LEU A 81 -3.57 -6.43 -4.60
CA LEU A 81 -3.61 -7.39 -3.50
C LEU A 81 -2.74 -6.98 -2.29
N HIS A 82 -2.09 -5.81 -2.30
CA HIS A 82 -1.05 -5.47 -1.33
C HIS A 82 -1.50 -5.51 0.14
N ASP A 83 -2.74 -5.12 0.42
CA ASP A 83 -3.31 -5.12 1.78
C ASP A 83 -4.15 -6.37 2.09
N VAL A 84 -4.46 -7.17 1.07
CA VAL A 84 -5.20 -8.42 1.25
C VAL A 84 -4.46 -9.35 2.23
N MET A 85 -3.10 -9.29 2.24
CA MET A 85 -2.25 -10.08 3.14
C MET A 85 -2.32 -9.67 4.61
N GLU A 86 -2.78 -8.47 4.92
CA GLU A 86 -2.86 -7.95 6.29
C GLU A 86 -4.22 -8.25 6.94
N ASP A 87 -5.23 -8.63 6.14
CA ASP A 87 -6.60 -8.95 6.57
C ASP A 87 -6.84 -10.49 6.67
N ASP A 88 -5.90 -11.20 7.30
CA ASP A 88 -5.86 -12.68 7.42
C ASP A 88 -7.21 -13.31 7.82
N GLU A 89 -7.97 -12.69 8.72
CA GLU A 89 -9.25 -13.23 9.19
C GLU A 89 -10.33 -13.24 8.09
N ARG A 90 -10.35 -12.23 7.23
CA ARG A 90 -11.30 -12.12 6.12
C ARG A 90 -10.96 -13.05 4.97
N ILE A 91 -9.65 -13.24 4.72
CA ILE A 91 -9.16 -14.18 3.72
C ILE A 91 -9.46 -15.62 4.09
N LEU A 92 -9.40 -15.96 5.37
CA LEU A 92 -9.74 -17.29 5.86
C LEU A 92 -11.21 -17.65 5.61
N ASP A 93 -12.06 -16.67 5.28
CA ASP A 93 -13.43 -16.94 4.82
C ASP A 93 -13.50 -17.41 3.37
N LEU A 94 -12.47 -17.19 2.55
CA LEU A 94 -12.35 -17.79 1.22
C LEU A 94 -12.15 -19.30 1.35
N SER A 95 -13.10 -20.07 0.86
CA SER A 95 -13.14 -21.55 1.01
C SER A 95 -11.86 -22.26 0.57
N ALA A 96 -11.18 -21.72 -0.45
CA ALA A 96 -9.91 -22.26 -0.95
C ALA A 96 -8.72 -21.91 -0.03
N ALA A 97 -8.69 -20.72 0.56
CA ALA A 97 -7.65 -20.32 1.51
C ALA A 97 -7.73 -21.12 2.81
N LYS A 98 -8.96 -21.47 3.27
CA LYS A 98 -9.17 -22.38 4.42
C LYS A 98 -8.52 -23.74 4.24
N SER A 99 -8.50 -24.26 3.00
CA SER A 99 -8.01 -25.62 2.73
C SER A 99 -6.51 -25.72 2.59
N TYR A 100 -5.84 -24.70 2.08
CA TYR A 100 -4.42 -24.76 1.67
C TYR A 100 -3.50 -23.75 2.38
N GLY A 101 -4.05 -22.81 3.14
CA GLY A 101 -3.33 -21.65 3.64
C GLY A 101 -3.21 -20.55 2.57
N PHE A 102 -3.02 -19.33 3.03
CA PHE A 102 -3.13 -18.16 2.16
C PHE A 102 -2.01 -18.06 1.12
N ASP A 103 -0.76 -18.33 1.52
CA ASP A 103 0.38 -18.28 0.60
C ASP A 103 0.22 -19.30 -0.54
N ALA A 104 -0.23 -20.51 -0.21
CA ALA A 104 -0.50 -21.54 -1.23
C ALA A 104 -1.67 -21.16 -2.13
N TYR A 105 -2.71 -20.50 -1.59
CA TYR A 105 -3.82 -19.97 -2.36
C TYR A 105 -3.38 -18.89 -3.34
N LEU A 106 -2.56 -17.92 -2.90
CA LEU A 106 -2.03 -16.88 -3.79
C LEU A 106 -1.15 -17.46 -4.88
N ALA A 107 -0.23 -18.36 -4.52
CA ALA A 107 0.65 -19.00 -5.50
C ALA A 107 -0.15 -19.81 -6.53
N TYR A 108 -1.18 -20.53 -6.12
CA TYR A 108 -2.05 -21.30 -7.01
C TYR A 108 -2.89 -20.40 -7.93
N ARG A 109 -3.52 -19.34 -7.38
CA ARG A 109 -4.45 -18.49 -8.12
C ARG A 109 -3.75 -17.45 -8.99
N PHE A 110 -2.64 -16.89 -8.53
CA PHE A 110 -1.97 -15.74 -9.14
C PHE A 110 -0.54 -16.02 -9.60
N GLY A 111 -0.02 -17.22 -9.32
CA GLY A 111 1.35 -17.62 -9.65
C GLY A 111 2.38 -17.22 -8.60
N SER A 112 3.57 -17.84 -8.68
CA SER A 112 4.64 -17.67 -7.70
C SER A 112 5.10 -16.21 -7.58
N ARG A 113 5.16 -15.48 -8.69
CA ARG A 113 5.68 -14.10 -8.68
C ARG A 113 4.78 -13.13 -7.92
N VAL A 114 3.45 -13.20 -8.08
CA VAL A 114 2.52 -12.40 -7.28
C VAL A 114 2.63 -12.76 -5.81
N ASN A 115 2.74 -14.06 -5.48
CA ASN A 115 2.93 -14.51 -4.12
C ASN A 115 4.24 -14.03 -3.49
N GLU A 116 5.36 -14.01 -4.23
CA GLU A 116 6.65 -13.48 -3.77
C GLU A 116 6.56 -11.98 -3.45
N ILE A 117 5.97 -11.19 -4.34
CA ILE A 117 5.77 -9.76 -4.11
C ILE A 117 4.87 -9.53 -2.90
N ALA A 118 3.74 -10.24 -2.81
CA ALA A 118 2.81 -10.15 -1.70
C ALA A 118 3.48 -10.48 -0.35
N ASN A 119 4.30 -11.54 -0.31
CA ASN A 119 5.07 -11.88 0.90
C ASN A 119 6.10 -10.80 1.26
N GLY A 120 6.71 -10.15 0.26
CA GLY A 120 7.60 -8.99 0.49
C GLY A 120 6.89 -7.75 1.04
N LEU A 121 5.57 -7.67 0.84
CA LEU A 121 4.72 -6.59 1.34
C LEU A 121 4.23 -6.81 2.77
N LYS A 122 4.21 -8.05 3.23
CA LYS A 122 3.64 -8.46 4.51
C LYS A 122 4.39 -7.84 5.69
N ILE A 123 3.65 -7.16 6.56
CA ILE A 123 4.17 -6.63 7.82
C ILE A 123 3.90 -7.66 8.93
N ARG A 124 4.91 -7.99 9.72
CA ARG A 124 4.76 -8.92 10.84
C ARG A 124 3.78 -8.41 11.88
N PRO A 125 2.94 -9.27 12.51
CA PRO A 125 2.02 -8.89 13.56
C PRO A 125 2.72 -8.15 14.70
N LEU A 126 2.03 -7.17 15.30
CA LEU A 126 2.60 -6.33 16.37
C LEU A 126 3.05 -7.15 17.59
N ASP A 127 2.36 -8.25 17.87
CA ASP A 127 2.67 -9.13 19.01
C ASP A 127 3.98 -9.91 18.86
N ASN A 128 4.56 -9.93 17.66
CA ASN A 128 5.89 -10.52 17.41
C ASN A 128 7.03 -9.61 17.89
N PHE A 129 6.74 -8.40 18.36
CA PHE A 129 7.76 -7.44 18.75
C PHE A 129 7.76 -7.18 20.25
N ALA A 130 8.97 -7.20 20.86
CA ALA A 130 9.15 -6.87 22.25
C ALA A 130 9.05 -5.35 22.48
N GLY A 131 8.50 -4.95 23.62
CA GLY A 131 8.39 -3.55 24.04
C GLY A 131 7.56 -3.43 25.31
N ARG A 132 7.88 -2.42 26.14
CA ARG A 132 7.13 -2.16 27.38
C ARG A 132 5.75 -1.54 27.10
N THR A 133 5.66 -0.79 26.02
CA THR A 133 4.44 -0.12 25.57
C THR A 133 4.10 -0.54 24.14
N GLU A 134 2.87 -0.30 23.72
CA GLU A 134 2.47 -0.50 22.32
C GLU A 134 3.29 0.41 21.39
N ALA A 135 3.64 1.63 21.83
CA ALA A 135 4.49 2.54 21.06
C ALA A 135 5.88 1.96 20.81
N ASP A 136 6.49 1.32 21.83
CA ASP A 136 7.79 0.65 21.68
C ASP A 136 7.71 -0.49 20.65
N ARG A 137 6.65 -1.33 20.73
CA ARG A 137 6.43 -2.43 19.79
C ARG A 137 6.19 -1.93 18.36
N ARG A 138 5.44 -0.84 18.20
CA ARG A 138 5.23 -0.19 16.88
C ARG A 138 6.54 0.35 16.31
N THR A 139 7.42 0.94 17.15
CA THR A 139 8.73 1.41 16.71
C THR A 139 9.63 0.25 16.29
N ALA A 140 9.68 -0.83 17.07
CA ALA A 140 10.44 -2.02 16.73
C ALA A 140 9.94 -2.67 15.44
N ARG A 141 8.61 -2.77 15.25
CA ARG A 141 8.00 -3.26 14.03
C ARG A 141 8.34 -2.39 12.81
N PHE A 142 8.35 -1.07 12.97
CA PHE A 142 8.70 -0.16 11.89
C PHE A 142 10.18 -0.29 11.51
N SER A 143 11.09 -0.42 12.48
CA SER A 143 12.52 -0.66 12.21
C SER A 143 12.73 -1.95 11.41
N ASP A 144 12.12 -3.05 11.85
CA ASP A 144 12.16 -4.33 11.16
C ASP A 144 11.62 -4.24 9.71
N TYR A 145 10.52 -3.54 9.55
CA TYR A 145 9.95 -3.29 8.23
C TYR A 145 10.89 -2.46 7.34
N CYS A 146 11.59 -1.46 7.89
CA CYS A 146 12.57 -0.68 7.14
C CYS A 146 13.73 -1.56 6.65
N ASP A 147 14.23 -2.48 7.50
CA ASP A 147 15.30 -3.41 7.13
C ASP A 147 14.86 -4.34 5.99
N ILE A 148 13.63 -4.85 6.05
CA ILE A 148 13.04 -5.65 4.97
C ILE A 148 12.93 -4.83 3.69
N LEU A 149 12.41 -3.60 3.77
CA LEU A 149 12.21 -2.75 2.61
C LEU A 149 13.53 -2.33 1.94
N VAL A 150 14.60 -2.13 2.72
CA VAL A 150 15.94 -1.86 2.19
C VAL A 150 16.41 -2.97 1.26
N GLY A 151 16.23 -4.24 1.67
CA GLY A 151 16.61 -5.43 0.91
C GLY A 151 15.61 -5.84 -0.17
N ALA A 152 14.40 -5.29 -0.17
CA ALA A 152 13.33 -5.69 -1.07
C ALA A 152 13.62 -5.37 -2.54
N GLU A 153 12.96 -6.10 -3.43
CA GLU A 153 12.98 -5.84 -4.86
C GLU A 153 12.25 -4.55 -5.23
N TYR A 154 12.42 -4.13 -6.48
CA TYR A 154 11.86 -2.89 -7.00
C TYR A 154 10.33 -2.84 -6.86
N ASP A 155 9.64 -3.95 -7.21
CA ASP A 155 8.19 -4.03 -7.25
C ASP A 155 7.59 -3.85 -5.86
N VAL A 156 8.16 -4.52 -4.85
CA VAL A 156 7.78 -4.37 -3.44
C VAL A 156 7.96 -2.93 -2.97
N LYS A 157 9.11 -2.31 -3.30
CA LYS A 157 9.40 -0.91 -2.95
C LYS A 157 8.41 0.05 -3.59
N ALA A 158 8.11 -0.14 -4.88
CA ALA A 158 7.18 0.72 -5.62
C ALA A 158 5.78 0.67 -5.01
N ILE A 159 5.27 -0.53 -4.69
CA ILE A 159 3.95 -0.70 -4.07
C ILE A 159 3.91 -0.07 -2.67
N LYS A 160 4.93 -0.34 -1.82
CA LYS A 160 4.95 0.24 -0.46
C LYS A 160 5.13 1.76 -0.44
N LEU A 161 5.79 2.35 -1.42
CA LEU A 161 5.87 3.80 -1.55
C LEU A 161 4.55 4.42 -2.02
N ALA A 162 3.84 3.74 -2.93
CA ALA A 162 2.50 4.16 -3.35
C ALA A 162 1.50 4.07 -2.18
N ASP A 163 1.54 2.97 -1.41
CA ASP A 163 0.77 2.78 -0.19
C ASP A 163 1.06 3.90 0.84
N ARG A 164 2.34 4.12 1.16
CA ARG A 164 2.75 5.20 2.10
C ARG A 164 2.25 6.56 1.62
N PHE A 165 2.44 6.89 0.36
CA PHE A 165 1.98 8.16 -0.20
C PHE A 165 0.46 8.31 -0.07
N ASN A 166 -0.31 7.27 -0.43
CA ASN A 166 -1.77 7.28 -0.32
C ASN A 166 -2.21 7.47 1.13
N ASN A 167 -1.64 6.70 2.06
CA ASN A 167 -1.95 6.77 3.48
C ASN A 167 -1.65 8.15 4.08
N MET A 168 -0.49 8.74 3.78
CA MET A 168 -0.13 10.08 4.25
C MET A 168 -1.05 11.15 3.65
N ASN A 169 -1.44 11.00 2.39
CA ASN A 169 -2.34 11.94 1.75
C ASN A 169 -3.76 11.86 2.30
N PHE A 170 -4.24 10.64 2.62
CA PHE A 170 -5.55 10.44 3.23
C PHE A 170 -5.64 11.01 4.65
N ILE A 171 -4.60 10.81 5.48
CA ILE A 171 -4.63 11.25 6.87
C ILE A 171 -4.73 12.78 7.02
N LYS A 172 -4.44 13.56 5.97
CA LYS A 172 -4.71 15.02 5.95
C LYS A 172 -6.19 15.34 6.12
N THR A 173 -7.06 14.39 5.78
CA THR A 173 -8.53 14.57 5.84
C THR A 173 -9.15 14.09 7.15
N VAL A 174 -8.35 13.45 8.01
CA VAL A 174 -8.80 12.82 9.26
C VAL A 174 -8.11 13.49 10.45
N PRO A 175 -8.84 13.91 11.49
CA PRO A 175 -8.27 14.62 12.65
C PRO A 175 -7.60 13.67 13.67
N ASP A 176 -6.79 12.71 13.20
CA ASP A 176 -5.99 11.82 14.06
C ASP A 176 -4.56 12.34 14.20
N HIS A 177 -4.36 13.21 15.19
CA HIS A 177 -3.07 13.86 15.44
C HIS A 177 -1.96 12.87 15.82
N ASP A 178 -2.28 11.77 16.49
CA ASP A 178 -1.27 10.75 16.87
C ASP A 178 -0.78 9.99 15.64
N LYS A 179 -1.69 9.61 14.76
CA LYS A 179 -1.36 8.96 13.48
C LYS A 179 -0.57 9.91 12.56
N ILE A 180 -0.96 11.19 12.50
CA ILE A 180 -0.22 12.21 11.74
C ILE A 180 1.20 12.32 12.27
N ARG A 181 1.39 12.48 13.60
CA ARG A 181 2.73 12.57 14.20
C ARG A 181 3.59 11.33 13.92
N ARG A 182 2.99 10.16 14.02
CA ARG A 182 3.68 8.90 13.71
C ARG A 182 4.12 8.86 12.25
N TYR A 183 3.23 9.12 11.30
CA TYR A 183 3.54 9.09 9.86
C TYR A 183 4.60 10.12 9.49
N MET A 184 4.57 11.31 10.08
CA MET A 184 5.60 12.32 9.87
C MET A 184 6.96 11.84 10.38
N ARG A 185 7.05 11.28 11.61
CA ARG A 185 8.30 10.74 12.15
C ARG A 185 8.86 9.63 11.28
N GLU A 186 8.05 8.63 10.96
CA GLU A 186 8.45 7.53 10.09
C GLU A 186 8.93 8.02 8.71
N SER A 187 8.35 9.12 8.21
CA SER A 187 8.76 9.71 6.94
C SER A 187 10.11 10.43 7.06
N GLU A 188 10.35 11.18 8.14
CA GLU A 188 11.66 11.80 8.43
C GLU A 188 12.75 10.75 8.61
N ASP A 189 12.47 9.73 9.42
CA ASP A 189 13.46 8.74 9.84
C ASP A 189 13.85 7.78 8.70
N PHE A 190 12.95 7.54 7.76
CA PHE A 190 13.18 6.55 6.71
C PHE A 190 12.90 7.08 5.30
N TYR A 191 11.64 7.40 4.96
CA TYR A 191 11.26 7.64 3.56
C TYR A 191 11.92 8.87 2.92
N LEU A 192 12.21 9.90 3.70
CA LEU A 192 12.88 11.11 3.24
C LEU A 192 14.39 11.08 3.51
N ALA A 193 14.84 10.33 4.52
CA ALA A 193 16.25 10.21 4.87
C ALA A 193 16.98 9.16 4.03
N TYR A 194 16.26 8.15 3.52
CA TYR A 194 16.90 7.01 2.87
C TYR A 194 17.32 7.32 1.42
N PRO A 195 18.64 7.39 1.13
CA PRO A 195 19.15 7.86 -0.17
C PRO A 195 18.70 7.02 -1.38
N MET A 196 18.33 5.76 -1.16
CA MET A 196 17.88 4.87 -2.24
C MET A 196 16.55 5.27 -2.86
N LEU A 197 15.69 5.96 -2.12
CA LEU A 197 14.37 6.35 -2.63
C LEU A 197 14.50 7.51 -3.61
N SER A 198 15.40 8.44 -3.36
CA SER A 198 15.60 9.62 -4.20
C SER A 198 16.10 9.30 -5.61
N PRO A 199 17.20 8.52 -5.83
CA PRO A 199 17.72 8.26 -7.16
C PRO A 199 16.97 7.15 -7.92
N LYS A 200 16.38 6.17 -7.23
CA LYS A 200 15.71 5.03 -7.88
C LYS A 200 14.21 5.23 -8.07
N MET A 201 13.57 6.04 -7.20
CA MET A 201 12.14 6.30 -7.21
C MET A 201 11.84 7.79 -6.97
N PRO A 202 12.38 8.69 -7.80
CA PRO A 202 12.34 10.14 -7.56
C PRO A 202 10.92 10.70 -7.50
N GLU A 203 9.98 10.11 -8.24
CA GLU A 203 8.60 10.57 -8.25
C GLU A 203 7.89 10.29 -6.92
N PHE A 204 8.08 9.11 -6.32
CA PHE A 204 7.54 8.83 -5.00
C PHE A 204 8.20 9.67 -3.91
N TYR A 205 9.52 9.87 -4.00
CA TYR A 205 10.22 10.76 -3.08
C TYR A 205 9.63 12.18 -3.10
N LYS A 206 9.41 12.76 -4.28
CA LYS A 206 8.79 14.07 -4.45
C LYS A 206 7.37 14.12 -3.88
N LYS A 207 6.54 13.10 -4.19
CA LYS A 207 5.17 12.99 -3.71
C LYS A 207 5.10 12.91 -2.18
N ILE A 208 5.91 12.02 -1.57
CA ILE A 208 5.96 11.85 -0.11
C ILE A 208 6.46 13.13 0.56
N ARG A 209 7.48 13.78 0.01
CA ARG A 209 8.00 15.04 0.51
C ARG A 209 6.95 16.13 0.49
N GLN A 210 6.23 16.29 -0.61
CA GLN A 210 5.16 17.29 -0.73
C GLN A 210 4.07 17.06 0.32
N VAL A 211 3.61 15.82 0.48
CA VAL A 211 2.58 15.50 1.50
C VAL A 211 3.10 15.74 2.91
N TYR A 212 4.37 15.46 3.17
CA TYR A 212 5.01 15.74 4.45
C TYR A 212 5.01 17.25 4.76
N GLU A 213 5.41 18.09 3.79
CA GLU A 213 5.38 19.56 3.90
C GLU A 213 3.95 20.09 4.13
N ASP A 214 2.96 19.54 3.43
CA ASP A 214 1.54 19.85 3.65
C ASP A 214 1.11 19.53 5.09
N LEU A 215 1.48 18.36 5.62
CA LEU A 215 1.16 17.95 6.99
C LEU A 215 1.87 18.83 8.04
N GLN A 216 3.11 19.25 7.78
CA GLN A 216 3.80 20.22 8.65
C GLN A 216 3.05 21.54 8.73
N SER A 217 2.58 22.05 7.58
CA SER A 217 1.83 23.30 7.51
C SER A 217 0.50 23.22 8.26
N LEU A 218 -0.22 22.10 8.14
CA LEU A 218 -1.45 21.84 8.91
C LEU A 218 -1.19 21.81 10.42
N LYS A 219 -0.07 21.22 10.87
CA LYS A 219 0.31 21.13 12.26
C LYS A 219 0.58 22.52 12.89
N GLN A 220 1.16 23.43 12.11
CA GLN A 220 1.41 24.81 12.56
C GLN A 220 0.10 25.61 12.71
N VAL A 221 -0.90 25.35 11.89
CA VAL A 221 -2.21 26.01 11.94
C VAL A 221 -3.06 25.52 13.12
N VAL A 222 -2.91 24.24 13.51
CA VAL A 222 -3.69 23.61 14.61
C VAL A 222 -3.04 23.84 15.98
N ALA A 223 -1.78 24.27 16.04
CA ALA A 223 -1.05 24.57 17.29
C ALA A 223 -1.25 26.02 17.79
N ILE A 224 -2.13 26.80 17.13
CA ILE A 224 -2.63 28.10 17.58
C ILE A 224 -4.03 27.92 18.16
#